data_b2bc0420715cf138c03e79633eab1d75
#
_entry.id   b2bc0420715cf138c03e79633eab1d75
#
_cell.length_a   1.000
_cell.length_b   1.000
_cell.length_c   1.000
_cell.angle_alpha   90.00
_cell.angle_beta   90.00
_cell.angle_gamma   90.00
#
_symmetry.space_group_name_H-M   'P 1'
#
loop_
_entity.id
_entity.type
_entity.pdbx_description
1 polymer ?
#
loop_
_entity_poly.entity_id
_entity_poly.type
_entity_poly.pdbx_seq_one_letter_code
_entity_poly.pdbx_strand_id
1 'polypeptide(L)'
;MSRAVLQPFEEYQKARISFVQSVAELASRPQNIEALHAAGVMSLLRPLLLDSVPSIQQSAALAIGRLANYSEELAESVVQNDIITQLIYSLAKPNRFFKKAACYVFKSVAKHSPQLADDIVKCGALDPLVQCLDEFDPSVKEAAAWALGYISKHNANLSLQVVEARAVDSLIFMFTRTRNFIKESSNSNIIIYMST
;
A
#
# COMPACT_ATOMS: atom_id res chain seq x y z
N MET A 1 -9.53 36.03 -11.86
CA MET A 1 -8.05 35.92 -11.73
C MET A 1 -7.41 36.01 -13.09
N SER A 2 -6.31 36.76 -13.23
CA SER A 2 -5.60 36.91 -14.48
C SER A 2 -5.00 35.56 -14.90
N ARG A 3 -5.10 35.21 -16.19
CA ARG A 3 -4.52 33.98 -16.78
C ARG A 3 -3.02 33.83 -16.45
N ALA A 4 -2.31 34.96 -16.38
CA ALA A 4 -0.89 35.02 -16.03
C ALA A 4 -0.56 34.52 -14.60
N VAL A 5 -1.52 34.60 -13.65
CA VAL A 5 -1.35 34.10 -12.27
C VAL A 5 -1.64 32.60 -12.18
N LEU A 6 -2.57 32.09 -12.99
CA LEU A 6 -2.96 30.69 -12.97
C LEU A 6 -1.95 29.79 -13.70
N GLN A 7 -1.29 30.30 -14.73
CA GLN A 7 -0.38 29.51 -15.58
C GLN A 7 0.77 28.86 -14.80
N PRO A 8 1.56 29.55 -13.94
CA PRO A 8 2.63 28.92 -13.15
C PRO A 8 2.10 27.85 -12.21
N PHE A 9 0.89 28.04 -11.67
CA PHE A 9 0.26 27.06 -10.79
C PHE A 9 -0.12 25.78 -11.55
N GLU A 10 -0.71 25.92 -12.72
CA GLU A 10 -1.04 24.78 -13.59
C GLU A 10 0.22 24.01 -14.06
N GLU A 11 1.29 24.74 -14.41
CA GLU A 11 2.58 24.15 -14.79
C GLU A 11 3.19 23.37 -13.62
N TYR A 12 3.16 23.91 -12.41
CA TYR A 12 3.61 23.22 -11.21
C TYR A 12 2.80 21.96 -10.92
N GLN A 13 1.48 22.00 -11.06
CA GLN A 13 0.61 20.83 -10.91
C GLN A 13 0.96 19.73 -11.91
N LYS A 14 1.11 20.09 -13.20
CA LYS A 14 1.50 19.16 -14.26
C LYS A 14 2.87 18.56 -14.00
N ALA A 15 3.83 19.37 -13.56
CA ALA A 15 5.19 18.91 -13.27
C ALA A 15 5.20 17.87 -12.12
N ARG A 16 4.42 18.08 -11.05
CA ARG A 16 4.32 17.10 -9.95
C ARG A 16 3.72 15.77 -10.39
N ILE A 17 2.64 15.82 -11.19
CA ILE A 17 2.00 14.61 -11.72
C ILE A 17 3.01 13.87 -12.62
N SER A 18 3.64 14.56 -13.56
CA SER A 18 4.63 13.96 -14.45
C SER A 18 5.80 13.35 -13.68
N PHE A 19 6.31 14.04 -12.68
CA PHE A 19 7.41 13.57 -11.85
C PHE A 19 7.07 12.23 -11.16
N VAL A 20 5.95 12.16 -10.41
CA VAL A 20 5.64 10.93 -9.68
C VAL A 20 5.32 9.76 -10.59
N GLN A 21 4.67 10.02 -11.74
CA GLN A 21 4.37 8.98 -12.71
C GLN A 21 5.65 8.43 -13.36
N SER A 22 6.55 9.32 -13.78
CA SER A 22 7.86 8.93 -14.34
C SER A 22 8.68 8.13 -13.33
N VAL A 23 8.76 8.59 -12.07
CA VAL A 23 9.49 7.87 -11.03
C VAL A 23 8.85 6.51 -10.76
N ALA A 24 7.53 6.44 -10.67
CA ALA A 24 6.84 5.17 -10.47
C ALA A 24 7.10 4.19 -11.63
N GLU A 25 7.13 4.67 -12.87
CA GLU A 25 7.45 3.84 -14.04
C GLU A 25 8.92 3.40 -14.02
N LEU A 26 9.85 4.32 -13.81
CA LEU A 26 11.28 4.00 -13.75
C LEU A 26 11.60 3.01 -12.65
N ALA A 27 10.99 3.15 -11.47
CA ALA A 27 11.15 2.23 -10.33
C ALA A 27 10.55 0.83 -10.59
N SER A 28 9.85 0.61 -11.70
CA SER A 28 9.42 -0.74 -12.10
C SER A 28 10.56 -1.58 -12.68
N ARG A 29 11.66 -0.96 -13.05
CA ARG A 29 12.83 -1.60 -13.70
C ARG A 29 14.01 -1.64 -12.73
N PRO A 30 14.49 -2.82 -12.32
CA PRO A 30 15.57 -2.96 -11.33
C PRO A 30 16.82 -2.14 -11.67
N GLN A 31 17.20 -2.05 -12.93
CA GLN A 31 18.37 -1.31 -13.39
C GLN A 31 18.34 0.21 -13.10
N ASN A 32 17.16 0.77 -12.83
CA ASN A 32 17.02 2.20 -12.57
C ASN A 32 17.05 2.52 -11.06
N ILE A 33 16.88 1.51 -10.18
CA ILE A 33 16.65 1.73 -8.75
C ILE A 33 17.83 2.43 -8.09
N GLU A 34 19.05 1.99 -8.38
CA GLU A 34 20.26 2.59 -7.81
C GLU A 34 20.45 4.06 -8.24
N ALA A 35 20.17 4.36 -9.51
CA ALA A 35 20.22 5.73 -9.99
C ALA A 35 19.15 6.61 -9.34
N LEU A 36 17.93 6.10 -9.14
CA LEU A 36 16.86 6.80 -8.43
C LEU A 36 17.23 7.02 -6.96
N HIS A 37 17.85 6.03 -6.32
CA HIS A 37 18.33 6.15 -4.94
C HIS A 37 19.43 7.22 -4.82
N ALA A 38 20.45 7.15 -5.67
CA ALA A 38 21.55 8.14 -5.71
C ALA A 38 21.05 9.57 -5.99
N ALA A 39 19.96 9.73 -6.75
CA ALA A 39 19.29 11.01 -6.98
C ALA A 39 18.45 11.50 -5.78
N GLY A 40 18.38 10.77 -4.67
CA GLY A 40 17.64 11.17 -3.48
C GLY A 40 16.12 11.16 -3.64
N VAL A 41 15.60 10.33 -4.55
CA VAL A 41 14.17 10.30 -4.91
C VAL A 41 13.26 10.04 -3.72
N MET A 42 13.70 9.27 -2.71
CA MET A 42 12.89 8.95 -1.53
C MET A 42 12.43 10.21 -0.78
N SER A 43 13.34 11.16 -0.58
CA SER A 43 13.04 12.44 0.09
C SER A 43 12.09 13.34 -0.73
N LEU A 44 12.12 13.23 -2.06
CA LEU A 44 11.25 13.97 -2.96
C LEU A 44 9.84 13.35 -3.04
N LEU A 45 9.73 12.04 -2.88
CA LEU A 45 8.43 11.32 -2.87
C LEU A 45 7.67 11.49 -1.55
N ARG A 46 8.38 11.60 -0.44
CA ARG A 46 7.79 11.70 0.91
C ARG A 46 6.69 12.77 1.02
N PRO A 47 6.92 14.05 0.69
CA PRO A 47 5.89 15.08 0.79
C PRO A 47 4.68 14.83 -0.13
N LEU A 48 4.86 14.11 -1.23
CA LEU A 48 3.81 13.81 -2.20
C LEU A 48 2.81 12.73 -1.70
N LEU A 49 3.14 12.01 -0.64
CA LEU A 49 2.17 11.12 0.04
C LEU A 49 1.02 11.90 0.69
N LEU A 50 1.22 13.17 1.01
CA LEU A 50 0.21 14.06 1.60
C LEU A 50 -0.34 15.07 0.59
N ASP A 51 -0.04 14.91 -0.69
CA ASP A 51 -0.52 15.81 -1.73
C ASP A 51 -2.06 15.89 -1.76
N SER A 52 -2.59 17.02 -2.18
CA SER A 52 -4.04 17.21 -2.32
C SER A 52 -4.64 16.39 -3.47
N VAL A 53 -3.81 15.97 -4.44
CA VAL A 53 -4.24 15.20 -5.61
C VAL A 53 -4.10 13.70 -5.36
N PRO A 54 -5.20 12.92 -5.32
CA PRO A 54 -5.15 11.50 -4.99
C PRO A 54 -4.27 10.64 -5.90
N SER A 55 -4.17 10.97 -7.19
CA SER A 55 -3.32 10.25 -8.14
C SER A 55 -1.82 10.46 -7.86
N ILE A 56 -1.44 11.63 -7.36
CA ILE A 56 -0.07 11.91 -6.92
C ILE A 56 0.27 11.07 -5.70
N GLN A 57 -0.60 11.07 -4.68
CA GLN A 57 -0.43 10.24 -3.48
C GLN A 57 -0.24 8.76 -3.83
N GLN A 58 -1.12 8.23 -4.69
CA GLN A 58 -1.05 6.84 -5.12
C GLN A 58 0.26 6.51 -5.84
N SER A 59 0.66 7.35 -6.82
CA SER A 59 1.89 7.12 -7.60
C SER A 59 3.14 7.24 -6.74
N ALA A 60 3.16 8.17 -5.78
CA ALA A 60 4.25 8.30 -4.81
C ALA A 60 4.37 7.06 -3.92
N ALA A 61 3.26 6.58 -3.35
CA ALA A 61 3.25 5.35 -2.55
C ALA A 61 3.68 4.13 -3.38
N LEU A 62 3.23 4.01 -4.64
CA LEU A 62 3.63 2.93 -5.53
C LEU A 62 5.14 2.97 -5.84
N ALA A 63 5.69 4.14 -6.12
CA ALA A 63 7.12 4.33 -6.36
C ALA A 63 7.94 3.94 -5.13
N ILE A 64 7.56 4.41 -3.94
CA ILE A 64 8.20 4.07 -2.66
C ILE A 64 8.16 2.55 -2.42
N GLY A 65 7.01 1.91 -2.66
CA GLY A 65 6.89 0.46 -2.50
C GLY A 65 7.80 -0.33 -3.45
N ARG A 66 7.98 0.14 -4.69
CA ARG A 66 8.90 -0.47 -5.66
C ARG A 66 10.36 -0.32 -5.24
N LEU A 67 10.75 0.87 -4.78
CA LEU A 67 12.09 1.13 -4.23
C LEU A 67 12.35 0.23 -3.01
N ALA A 68 11.47 0.26 -2.02
CA ALA A 68 11.59 -0.56 -0.81
C ALA A 68 11.61 -2.06 -1.10
N ASN A 69 10.91 -2.49 -2.16
CA ASN A 69 10.91 -3.90 -2.56
C ASN A 69 12.24 -4.39 -3.12
N TYR A 70 13.12 -3.49 -3.56
CA TYR A 70 14.37 -3.85 -4.22
C TYR A 70 15.44 -4.32 -3.23
N SER A 71 15.70 -3.57 -2.16
CA SER A 71 16.74 -3.88 -1.18
C SER A 71 16.33 -3.52 0.25
N GLU A 72 17.00 -4.16 1.22
CA GLU A 72 16.81 -3.87 2.64
C GLU A 72 17.19 -2.43 2.98
N GLU A 73 18.29 -1.93 2.43
CA GLU A 73 18.75 -0.54 2.61
C GLU A 73 17.65 0.48 2.21
N LEU A 74 16.98 0.26 1.07
CA LEU A 74 15.90 1.12 0.65
C LEU A 74 14.64 0.97 1.53
N ALA A 75 14.40 -0.21 2.06
CA ALA A 75 13.34 -0.45 3.04
C ALA A 75 13.64 0.25 4.38
N GLU A 76 14.87 0.22 4.85
CA GLU A 76 15.33 1.00 6.01
C GLU A 76 15.14 2.50 5.78
N SER A 77 15.47 2.99 4.59
CA SER A 77 15.25 4.41 4.22
C SER A 77 13.79 4.83 4.34
N VAL A 78 12.82 3.94 4.06
CA VAL A 78 11.39 4.22 4.25
C VAL A 78 11.06 4.44 5.73
N VAL A 79 11.62 3.63 6.62
CA VAL A 79 11.43 3.76 8.07
C VAL A 79 12.10 5.03 8.60
N GLN A 80 13.38 5.25 8.25
CA GLN A 80 14.17 6.40 8.68
C GLN A 80 13.59 7.75 8.24
N ASN A 81 12.92 7.80 7.10
CA ASN A 81 12.25 9.00 6.60
C ASN A 81 10.82 9.19 7.13
N ASP A 82 10.39 8.45 8.15
CA ASP A 82 9.06 8.54 8.76
C ASP A 82 7.90 8.38 7.75
N ILE A 83 8.14 7.60 6.71
CA ILE A 83 7.14 7.34 5.66
C ILE A 83 6.05 6.41 6.18
N ILE A 84 6.40 5.45 7.04
CA ILE A 84 5.47 4.49 7.64
C ILE A 84 4.33 5.22 8.37
N THR A 85 4.65 6.18 9.24
CA THR A 85 3.67 6.98 9.99
C THR A 85 2.73 7.77 9.06
N GLN A 86 3.27 8.36 7.98
CA GLN A 86 2.46 9.09 7.00
C GLN A 86 1.49 8.18 6.24
N LEU A 87 1.92 6.96 5.90
CA LEU A 87 1.07 5.96 5.25
C LEU A 87 -0.06 5.50 6.18
N ILE A 88 0.23 5.24 7.45
CA ILE A 88 -0.76 4.87 8.47
C ILE A 88 -1.85 5.94 8.56
N TYR A 89 -1.45 7.21 8.73
CA TYR A 89 -2.40 8.33 8.78
C TYR A 89 -3.29 8.41 7.53
N SER A 90 -2.73 8.11 6.38
CA SER A 90 -3.45 8.19 5.11
C SER A 90 -4.34 6.98 4.84
N LEU A 91 -4.11 5.82 5.48
CA LEU A 91 -4.99 4.64 5.39
C LEU A 91 -6.40 4.90 5.91
N ALA A 92 -6.57 5.84 6.83
CA ALA A 92 -7.90 6.25 7.33
C ALA A 92 -8.76 6.96 6.27
N LYS A 93 -8.16 7.43 5.17
CA LYS A 93 -8.89 8.16 4.11
C LYS A 93 -9.55 7.18 3.12
N PRO A 94 -10.73 7.52 2.55
CA PRO A 94 -11.48 6.62 1.66
C PRO A 94 -10.90 6.60 0.23
N ASN A 95 -9.64 6.24 0.06
CA ASN A 95 -9.00 6.10 -1.26
C ASN A 95 -8.45 4.68 -1.42
N ARG A 96 -9.22 3.80 -2.07
CA ARG A 96 -8.86 2.38 -2.28
C ARG A 96 -7.54 2.20 -3.03
N PHE A 97 -7.25 3.04 -4.01
CA PHE A 97 -6.02 2.95 -4.79
C PHE A 97 -4.79 3.29 -3.94
N PHE A 98 -4.93 4.31 -3.10
CA PHE A 98 -3.89 4.65 -2.15
C PHE A 98 -3.72 3.56 -1.09
N LYS A 99 -4.82 3.05 -0.50
CA LYS A 99 -4.78 1.96 0.48
C LYS A 99 -4.01 0.74 -0.05
N LYS A 100 -4.32 0.32 -1.29
CA LYS A 100 -3.60 -0.76 -1.95
C LYS A 100 -2.10 -0.47 -2.08
N ALA A 101 -1.73 0.74 -2.52
CA ALA A 101 -0.33 1.14 -2.67
C ALA A 101 0.39 1.21 -1.31
N ALA A 102 -0.26 1.73 -0.27
CA ALA A 102 0.28 1.77 1.09
C ALA A 102 0.50 0.36 1.66
N CYS A 103 -0.47 -0.55 1.53
CA CYS A 103 -0.30 -1.95 1.92
C CYS A 103 0.86 -2.62 1.17
N TYR A 104 1.06 -2.26 -0.10
CA TYR A 104 2.22 -2.74 -0.86
C TYR A 104 3.54 -2.22 -0.29
N VAL A 105 3.60 -0.96 0.20
CA VAL A 105 4.81 -0.45 0.90
C VAL A 105 5.08 -1.25 2.17
N PHE A 106 4.07 -1.47 3.03
CA PHE A 106 4.23 -2.25 4.26
C PHE A 106 4.74 -3.67 3.96
N LYS A 107 4.15 -4.36 2.98
CA LYS A 107 4.63 -5.64 2.51
C LYS A 107 6.10 -5.58 2.07
N SER A 108 6.45 -4.57 1.27
CA SER A 108 7.77 -4.42 0.67
C SER A 108 8.85 -4.14 1.71
N VAL A 109 8.53 -3.42 2.78
CA VAL A 109 9.42 -3.17 3.91
C VAL A 109 9.51 -4.40 4.82
N ALA A 110 8.36 -4.94 5.23
CA ALA A 110 8.32 -6.07 6.16
C ALA A 110 9.01 -7.33 5.63
N LYS A 111 9.11 -7.52 4.32
CA LYS A 111 9.65 -8.77 3.75
C LYS A 111 11.13 -8.99 4.02
N HIS A 112 11.91 -7.93 4.25
CA HIS A 112 13.36 -7.98 4.29
C HIS A 112 13.91 -8.52 5.62
N SER A 113 13.48 -7.96 6.74
CA SER A 113 14.00 -8.38 8.05
C SER A 113 12.96 -8.34 9.15
N PRO A 114 13.19 -9.12 10.25
CA PRO A 114 12.33 -9.06 11.43
C PRO A 114 12.33 -7.68 12.09
N GLN A 115 13.45 -6.96 12.02
CA GLN A 115 13.56 -5.63 12.59
C GLN A 115 12.66 -4.63 11.87
N LEU A 116 12.67 -4.60 10.55
CA LEU A 116 11.81 -3.74 9.75
C LEU A 116 10.33 -4.07 9.93
N ALA A 117 9.99 -5.35 10.09
CA ALA A 117 8.64 -5.77 10.41
C ALA A 117 8.20 -5.28 11.79
N ASP A 118 9.08 -5.35 12.80
CA ASP A 118 8.85 -4.86 14.15
C ASP A 118 8.69 -3.32 14.19
N ASP A 119 9.49 -2.60 13.42
CA ASP A 119 9.39 -1.14 13.30
C ASP A 119 8.03 -0.71 12.72
N ILE A 120 7.52 -1.42 11.71
CA ILE A 120 6.16 -1.21 11.17
C ILE A 120 5.11 -1.41 12.27
N VAL A 121 5.24 -2.48 13.04
CA VAL A 121 4.30 -2.80 14.15
C VAL A 121 4.36 -1.74 15.24
N LYS A 122 5.56 -1.32 15.66
CA LYS A 122 5.76 -0.24 16.63
C LYS A 122 5.18 1.10 16.21
N CYS A 123 5.14 1.37 14.91
CA CYS A 123 4.46 2.56 14.37
C CYS A 123 2.93 2.46 14.44
N GLY A 124 2.35 1.32 14.84
CA GLY A 124 0.91 1.13 14.97
C GLY A 124 0.21 0.74 13.67
N ALA A 125 0.89 0.04 12.76
CA ALA A 125 0.32 -0.31 11.46
C ALA A 125 -0.68 -1.47 11.49
N LEU A 126 -0.71 -2.29 12.55
CA LEU A 126 -1.53 -3.51 12.57
C LEU A 126 -3.02 -3.21 12.47
N ASP A 127 -3.57 -2.34 13.31
CA ASP A 127 -5.00 -2.02 13.30
C ASP A 127 -5.47 -1.45 11.95
N PRO A 128 -4.79 -0.45 11.35
CA PRO A 128 -5.13 0.03 10.01
C PRO A 128 -5.03 -1.04 8.92
N LEU A 129 -4.07 -1.96 9.01
CA LEU A 129 -3.96 -3.07 8.05
C LEU A 129 -5.10 -4.07 8.22
N VAL A 130 -5.50 -4.39 9.45
CA VAL A 130 -6.66 -5.25 9.73
C VAL A 130 -7.94 -4.60 9.22
N GLN A 131 -8.14 -3.30 9.42
CA GLN A 131 -9.28 -2.56 8.84
C GLN A 131 -9.31 -2.64 7.31
N CYS A 132 -8.15 -2.69 6.64
CA CYS A 132 -8.09 -2.89 5.19
C CYS A 132 -8.58 -4.29 4.74
N LEU A 133 -8.61 -5.30 5.62
CA LEU A 133 -9.21 -6.60 5.32
C LEU A 133 -10.75 -6.53 5.20
N ASP A 134 -11.37 -5.52 5.80
CA ASP A 134 -12.83 -5.33 5.78
C ASP A 134 -13.29 -4.41 4.64
N GLU A 135 -12.36 -3.84 3.86
CA GLU A 135 -12.68 -2.99 2.72
C GLU A 135 -13.51 -3.72 1.64
N PHE A 136 -14.26 -2.97 0.84
CA PHE A 136 -15.06 -3.57 -0.25
C PHE A 136 -14.20 -4.05 -1.42
N ASP A 137 -13.08 -3.39 -1.69
CA ASP A 137 -12.21 -3.70 -2.82
C ASP A 137 -11.35 -4.94 -2.53
N PRO A 138 -11.52 -6.05 -3.30
CA PRO A 138 -10.74 -7.27 -3.10
C PRO A 138 -9.24 -7.06 -3.20
N SER A 139 -8.78 -6.11 -4.02
CA SER A 139 -7.36 -5.85 -4.21
C SER A 139 -6.71 -5.13 -3.03
N VAL A 140 -7.50 -4.38 -2.25
CA VAL A 140 -7.05 -3.80 -0.97
C VAL A 140 -6.93 -4.89 0.07
N LYS A 141 -7.95 -5.76 0.19
CA LYS A 141 -7.93 -6.92 1.10
C LYS A 141 -6.72 -7.81 0.87
N GLU A 142 -6.48 -8.16 -0.40
CA GLU A 142 -5.34 -8.98 -0.79
C GLU A 142 -4.01 -8.32 -0.39
N ALA A 143 -3.85 -7.03 -0.69
CA ALA A 143 -2.62 -6.30 -0.36
C ALA A 143 -2.39 -6.22 1.16
N ALA A 144 -3.45 -6.03 1.96
CA ALA A 144 -3.38 -6.02 3.41
C ALA A 144 -3.03 -7.41 3.97
N ALA A 145 -3.66 -8.48 3.45
CA ALA A 145 -3.35 -9.86 3.84
C ALA A 145 -1.88 -10.21 3.57
N TRP A 146 -1.34 -9.80 2.42
CA TRP A 146 0.08 -9.97 2.13
C TRP A 146 0.97 -9.20 3.09
N ALA A 147 0.64 -7.95 3.45
CA ALA A 147 1.42 -7.16 4.39
C ALA A 147 1.46 -7.82 5.79
N LEU A 148 0.31 -8.22 6.31
CA LEU A 148 0.20 -8.93 7.60
C LEU A 148 0.94 -10.28 7.57
N GLY A 149 0.85 -11.03 6.47
CA GLY A 149 1.57 -12.28 6.29
C GLY A 149 3.09 -12.10 6.29
N TYR A 150 3.61 -11.03 5.67
CA TYR A 150 5.04 -10.74 5.70
C TYR A 150 5.52 -10.25 7.08
N ILE A 151 4.68 -9.56 7.84
CA ILE A 151 4.98 -9.18 9.23
C ILE A 151 5.05 -10.44 10.10
N SER A 152 4.03 -11.30 10.06
CA SER A 152 3.91 -12.47 10.94
C SER A 152 4.96 -13.56 10.68
N LYS A 153 5.48 -13.69 9.46
CA LYS A 153 6.37 -14.81 9.08
C LYS A 153 7.72 -14.85 9.80
N HIS A 154 8.16 -13.74 10.37
CA HIS A 154 9.54 -13.60 10.85
C HIS A 154 9.82 -14.29 12.18
N ASN A 155 8.91 -14.17 13.15
CA ASN A 155 9.06 -14.77 14.46
C ASN A 155 7.73 -14.91 15.21
N ALA A 156 7.74 -15.69 16.30
CA ALA A 156 6.55 -15.98 17.10
C ALA A 156 5.93 -14.72 17.73
N ASN A 157 6.75 -13.75 18.15
CA ASN A 157 6.27 -12.50 18.74
C ASN A 157 5.47 -11.67 17.75
N LEU A 158 5.98 -11.46 16.54
CA LEU A 158 5.26 -10.74 15.47
C LEU A 158 4.00 -11.49 15.05
N SER A 159 4.05 -12.83 14.98
CA SER A 159 2.87 -13.64 14.73
C SER A 159 1.80 -13.45 15.80
N LEU A 160 2.19 -13.43 17.08
CA LEU A 160 1.28 -13.21 18.19
C LEU A 160 0.62 -11.84 18.13
N GLN A 161 1.39 -10.78 17.88
CA GLN A 161 0.86 -9.42 17.74
C GLN A 161 -0.15 -9.30 16.58
N VAL A 162 0.09 -9.96 15.45
CA VAL A 162 -0.87 -10.02 14.34
C VAL A 162 -2.16 -10.75 14.73
N VAL A 163 -2.06 -11.81 15.52
CA VAL A 163 -3.24 -12.53 16.07
C VAL A 163 -4.01 -11.66 17.07
N GLU A 164 -3.31 -11.01 17.98
CA GLU A 164 -3.90 -10.11 19.00
C GLU A 164 -4.60 -8.91 18.35
N ALA A 165 -4.10 -8.41 17.22
CA ALA A 165 -4.76 -7.40 16.41
C ALA A 165 -6.01 -7.92 15.66
N ARG A 166 -6.43 -9.18 15.88
CA ARG A 166 -7.60 -9.82 15.26
C ARG A 166 -7.53 -10.02 13.75
N ALA A 167 -6.33 -10.01 13.16
CA ALA A 167 -6.17 -10.25 11.74
C ALA A 167 -6.71 -11.60 11.29
N VAL A 168 -6.57 -12.64 12.12
CA VAL A 168 -7.05 -14.00 11.83
C VAL A 168 -8.58 -14.03 11.73
N ASP A 169 -9.28 -13.37 12.63
CA ASP A 169 -10.75 -13.28 12.62
C ASP A 169 -11.25 -12.63 11.34
N SER A 170 -10.66 -11.50 10.94
CA SER A 170 -11.01 -10.79 9.71
C SER A 170 -10.69 -11.61 8.46
N LEU A 171 -9.57 -12.35 8.43
CA LEU A 171 -9.23 -13.26 7.34
C LEU A 171 -10.23 -14.41 7.23
N ILE A 172 -10.60 -15.08 8.33
CA ILE A 172 -11.60 -16.14 8.33
C ILE A 172 -12.94 -15.61 7.83
N PHE A 173 -13.37 -14.46 8.32
CA PHE A 173 -14.61 -13.81 7.86
C PHE A 173 -14.58 -13.52 6.36
N MET A 174 -13.48 -12.98 5.85
CA MET A 174 -13.29 -12.72 4.43
C MET A 174 -13.43 -14.00 3.58
N PHE A 175 -12.76 -15.08 3.97
CA PHE A 175 -12.83 -16.36 3.25
C PHE A 175 -14.21 -17.01 3.30
N THR A 176 -14.89 -16.97 4.44
CA THR A 176 -16.25 -17.53 4.58
C THR A 176 -17.26 -16.77 3.72
N ARG A 177 -17.17 -15.45 3.69
CA ARG A 177 -18.04 -14.61 2.85
C ARG A 177 -17.82 -14.85 1.36
N THR A 178 -16.58 -14.94 0.93
CA THR A 178 -16.24 -15.24 -0.48
C THR A 178 -16.76 -16.61 -0.89
N ARG A 179 -16.59 -17.63 -0.03
CA ARG A 179 -17.10 -18.99 -0.28
C ARG A 179 -18.64 -19.02 -0.42
N ASN A 180 -19.35 -18.27 0.43
CA ASN A 180 -20.81 -18.21 0.35
C ASN A 180 -21.27 -17.51 -0.93
N PHE A 181 -20.63 -16.43 -1.33
CA PHE A 181 -20.92 -15.74 -2.59
C PHE A 181 -20.71 -16.65 -3.82
N ILE A 182 -19.65 -17.45 -3.86
CA ILE A 182 -19.40 -18.42 -4.94
C ILE A 182 -20.49 -19.49 -4.96
N LYS A 183 -20.95 -19.99 -3.80
CA LYS A 183 -22.04 -20.97 -3.72
C LYS A 183 -23.37 -20.42 -4.21
N GLU A 184 -23.71 -19.18 -3.82
CA GLU A 184 -24.93 -18.52 -4.26
C GLU A 184 -24.91 -18.24 -5.76
N SER A 185 -23.79 -17.79 -6.32
CA SER A 185 -23.62 -17.57 -7.76
C SER A 185 -23.71 -18.88 -8.54
N SER A 186 -23.14 -19.97 -8.04
CA SER A 186 -23.24 -21.29 -8.66
C SER A 186 -24.67 -21.84 -8.64
N ASN A 187 -25.39 -21.66 -7.52
CA ASN A 187 -26.79 -22.07 -7.40
C ASN A 187 -27.72 -21.25 -8.31
N SER A 188 -27.46 -19.93 -8.46
CA SER A 188 -28.24 -19.07 -9.35
C SER A 188 -28.07 -19.47 -10.82
N ASN A 189 -26.87 -19.84 -11.24
CA ASN A 189 -26.64 -20.34 -12.60
C ASN A 189 -27.28 -21.71 -12.86
N ILE A 190 -27.36 -22.59 -11.85
CA ILE A 190 -28.07 -23.88 -11.97
C ILE A 190 -29.57 -23.67 -12.14
N ILE A 191 -30.19 -22.69 -11.45
CA ILE A 191 -31.62 -22.38 -11.58
C ILE A 191 -31.94 -21.85 -12.98
N ILE A 192 -31.05 -21.05 -13.60
CA ILE A 192 -31.24 -20.55 -14.99
C ILE A 192 -31.22 -21.71 -16.01
N TYR A 193 -30.37 -22.71 -15.80
CA TYR A 193 -30.26 -23.88 -16.68
C TYR A 193 -31.44 -24.88 -16.52
N MET A 194 -32.16 -24.86 -15.40
CA MET A 194 -33.33 -25.73 -15.16
C MET A 194 -34.68 -25.07 -15.57
N SER A 195 -34.69 -23.78 -15.94
CA SER A 195 -35.85 -23.02 -16.36
C SER A 195 -35.95 -22.75 -17.88
N THR A 196 -35.00 -23.28 -18.66
CA THR A 196 -35.01 -23.37 -20.14
C THR A 196 -35.15 -24.79 -20.61
#